data_5d6d14598093b4e8aabfd0f888d8dc5c
#
_entry.id   5d6d14598093b4e8aabfd0f888d8dc5c
#
_cell.length_a   1.000
_cell.length_b   1.000
_cell.length_c   1.000
_cell.angle_alpha   90.00
_cell.angle_beta   90.00
_cell.angle_gamma   90.00
#
_symmetry.space_group_name_H-M   'P 1'
#
loop_
_entity.id
_entity.type
_entity.pdbx_description
1 polymer ?
#
loop_
_entity_poly.entity_id
_entity_poly.type
_entity_poly.pdbx_seq_one_letter_code
_entity_poly.pdbx_strand_id
1 'polypeptide(L)'
;MTRFAQTAHRVAIALSVLFGALAVLVAGSYLRRYGGWDIDSGSNDLITIMLLVLGIVLALSVAVLRPGSRNTNGTRLTSVIWTVALVVALLFTWRVIERSHRWEGHAGTIVSSPQELDAFVHAHPDAFAAYDYRIPTGIFLQSFEFLNSNNVEISGFVWQTYGPEVPDRVKRGIVLPEAVEEAYKAKEVWRVEQDDGTEQIGWYFSGTFRQNFDYSLYPFDRQDIWLRIWSPEAVEGVIPVPDFGAYRDLTPSTLPGIDTQFVYGGWDPLSSEFSFDLVDYNTNFGLGYGFTGGPDPEFYYNLSVERDFLGPMLEHLVLETAIAILLFFLLVLMSHDSDLQDHIGLTIFDLIVASGGLLFAVILDHNSIRSVVESQTVTYLEWFPLILDVFIVLVVLTAVLRVKRWRIPVIGYSGDLMPVVAYWPALIGSLLVVTLLVFFY
;
A
#
# COMPACT_ATOMS: atom_id res chain seq x y z
N MET A 1 7.99 -35.89 -36.87
CA MET A 1 7.70 -34.51 -36.42
C MET A 1 7.00 -33.76 -37.54
N THR A 2 5.82 -33.25 -37.33
CA THR A 2 5.13 -32.45 -38.35
C THR A 2 5.90 -31.15 -38.62
N ARG A 3 5.86 -30.60 -39.84
CA ARG A 3 6.51 -29.31 -40.18
C ARG A 3 6.13 -28.20 -39.20
N PHE A 4 4.92 -28.23 -38.69
CA PHE A 4 4.43 -27.30 -37.64
C PHE A 4 5.23 -27.38 -36.35
N ALA A 5 5.53 -28.59 -35.82
CA ALA A 5 6.29 -28.75 -34.59
C ALA A 5 7.76 -28.27 -34.71
N GLN A 6 8.35 -28.42 -35.89
CA GLN A 6 9.70 -27.90 -36.16
C GLN A 6 9.72 -26.39 -36.26
N THR A 7 8.70 -25.80 -36.88
CA THR A 7 8.57 -24.34 -36.97
C THR A 7 8.32 -23.73 -35.59
N ALA A 8 7.42 -24.27 -34.78
CA ALA A 8 7.14 -23.83 -33.44
C ALA A 8 8.40 -23.89 -32.53
N HIS A 9 9.18 -24.96 -32.64
CA HIS A 9 10.44 -25.09 -31.90
C HIS A 9 11.48 -24.04 -32.31
N ARG A 10 11.64 -23.76 -33.61
CA ARG A 10 12.55 -22.71 -34.10
C ARG A 10 12.12 -21.33 -33.67
N VAL A 11 10.82 -21.04 -33.74
CA VAL A 11 10.24 -19.75 -33.29
C VAL A 11 10.44 -19.57 -31.79
N ALA A 12 10.23 -20.62 -30.98
CA ALA A 12 10.44 -20.57 -29.54
C ALA A 12 11.90 -20.27 -29.18
N ILE A 13 12.87 -20.90 -29.86
CA ILE A 13 14.29 -20.58 -29.67
C ILE A 13 14.62 -19.14 -30.07
N ALA A 14 14.09 -18.69 -31.22
CA ALA A 14 14.31 -17.31 -31.67
C ALA A 14 13.73 -16.27 -30.67
N LEU A 15 12.54 -16.52 -30.11
CA LEU A 15 11.94 -15.68 -29.08
C LEU A 15 12.77 -15.70 -27.78
N SER A 16 13.30 -16.84 -27.35
CA SER A 16 14.18 -16.92 -26.17
C SER A 16 15.43 -16.06 -26.34
N VAL A 17 16.05 -16.09 -27.54
CA VAL A 17 17.22 -15.27 -27.85
C VAL A 17 16.85 -13.78 -27.90
N LEU A 18 15.68 -13.44 -28.49
CA LEU A 18 15.21 -12.07 -28.56
C LEU A 18 14.95 -11.50 -27.15
N PHE A 19 14.20 -12.20 -26.32
CA PHE A 19 13.92 -11.76 -24.93
C PHE A 19 15.20 -11.66 -24.12
N GLY A 20 16.14 -12.60 -24.30
CA GLY A 20 17.46 -12.52 -23.67
C GLY A 20 18.27 -11.30 -24.08
N ALA A 21 18.31 -10.98 -25.36
CA ALA A 21 18.98 -9.78 -25.86
C ALA A 21 18.32 -8.49 -25.33
N LEU A 22 16.98 -8.44 -25.30
CA LEU A 22 16.25 -7.28 -24.73
C LEU A 22 16.51 -7.16 -23.23
N ALA A 23 16.50 -8.25 -22.46
CA ALA A 23 16.80 -8.24 -21.04
C ALA A 23 18.21 -7.71 -20.75
N VAL A 24 19.20 -8.11 -21.55
CA VAL A 24 20.60 -7.62 -21.44
C VAL A 24 20.68 -6.14 -21.79
N LEU A 25 19.94 -5.68 -22.81
CA LEU A 25 19.92 -4.27 -23.19
C LEU A 25 19.27 -3.40 -22.10
N VAL A 26 18.13 -3.81 -21.55
CA VAL A 26 17.46 -3.09 -20.47
C VAL A 26 18.33 -3.09 -19.22
N ALA A 27 18.90 -4.24 -18.82
CA ALA A 27 19.82 -4.33 -17.68
C ALA A 27 21.06 -3.46 -17.88
N GLY A 28 21.62 -3.43 -19.08
CA GLY A 28 22.77 -2.58 -19.42
C GLY A 28 22.43 -1.09 -19.38
N SER A 29 21.24 -0.67 -19.85
CA SER A 29 20.77 0.71 -19.74
C SER A 29 20.53 1.12 -18.29
N TYR A 30 19.92 0.22 -17.51
CA TYR A 30 19.69 0.36 -16.08
C TYR A 30 21.00 0.62 -15.32
N LEU A 31 21.99 -0.27 -15.46
CA LEU A 31 23.29 -0.14 -14.80
C LEU A 31 24.03 1.13 -15.18
N ARG A 32 23.88 1.61 -16.43
CA ARG A 32 24.46 2.89 -16.87
C ARG A 32 23.77 4.10 -16.24
N ARG A 33 22.45 4.02 -16.05
CA ARG A 33 21.64 5.12 -15.51
C ARG A 33 21.82 5.29 -14.00
N TYR A 34 21.88 4.19 -13.28
CA TYR A 34 21.87 4.17 -11.81
C TYR A 34 23.23 3.81 -11.18
N GLY A 35 24.23 3.42 -11.98
CA GLY A 35 25.58 3.08 -11.49
C GLY A 35 25.68 1.76 -10.72
N GLY A 36 24.58 1.05 -10.52
CA GLY A 36 24.48 -0.21 -9.77
C GLY A 36 23.07 -0.78 -9.81
N TRP A 37 22.81 -1.81 -9.00
CA TRP A 37 21.46 -2.34 -8.79
C TRP A 37 20.79 -1.53 -7.67
N ASP A 38 20.10 -0.46 -8.06
CA ASP A 38 19.34 0.41 -7.16
C ASP A 38 17.84 0.18 -7.36
N ILE A 39 17.20 -0.46 -6.39
CA ILE A 39 15.77 -0.81 -6.47
C ILE A 39 14.90 0.45 -6.35
N ASP A 40 15.35 1.42 -5.56
CA ASP A 40 14.55 2.60 -5.20
C ASP A 40 14.33 3.54 -6.40
N SER A 41 15.31 3.62 -7.30
CA SER A 41 15.28 4.55 -8.44
C SER A 41 14.83 3.92 -9.77
N GLY A 42 14.81 2.59 -9.88
CA GLY A 42 14.67 1.88 -11.16
C GLY A 42 13.60 0.81 -11.20
N SER A 43 12.53 0.92 -10.42
CA SER A 43 11.51 -0.13 -10.26
C SER A 43 10.90 -0.61 -11.58
N ASN A 44 10.52 0.31 -12.48
CA ASN A 44 9.92 -0.04 -13.77
C ASN A 44 10.89 -0.80 -14.70
N ASP A 45 12.16 -0.41 -14.70
CA ASP A 45 13.21 -1.11 -15.47
C ASP A 45 13.44 -2.52 -14.92
N LEU A 46 13.43 -2.69 -13.58
CA LEU A 46 13.58 -3.99 -12.92
C LEU A 46 12.41 -4.92 -13.21
N ILE A 47 11.17 -4.42 -13.15
CA ILE A 47 9.98 -5.18 -13.53
C ILE A 47 10.05 -5.59 -15.00
N THR A 48 10.50 -4.69 -15.88
CA THR A 48 10.69 -5.01 -17.30
C THR A 48 11.71 -6.13 -17.50
N ILE A 49 12.84 -6.11 -16.78
CA ILE A 49 13.85 -7.18 -16.81
C ILE A 49 13.22 -8.51 -16.36
N MET A 50 12.47 -8.51 -15.26
CA MET A 50 11.78 -9.69 -14.74
C MET A 50 10.80 -10.28 -15.78
N LEU A 51 9.96 -9.43 -16.42
CA LEU A 51 9.01 -9.87 -17.45
C LEU A 51 9.72 -10.46 -18.67
N LEU A 52 10.87 -9.88 -19.08
CA LEU A 52 11.68 -10.43 -20.16
C LEU A 52 12.26 -11.79 -19.79
N VAL A 53 12.72 -11.98 -18.54
CA VAL A 53 13.19 -13.29 -18.04
C VAL A 53 12.06 -14.32 -18.05
N LEU A 54 10.86 -13.95 -17.60
CA LEU A 54 9.67 -14.82 -17.70
C LEU A 54 9.35 -15.17 -19.17
N GLY A 55 9.50 -14.22 -20.08
CA GLY A 55 9.37 -14.46 -21.52
C GLY A 55 10.37 -15.49 -22.06
N ILE A 56 11.62 -15.48 -21.57
CA ILE A 56 12.62 -16.49 -21.89
C ILE A 56 12.18 -17.87 -21.36
N VAL A 57 11.73 -17.95 -20.12
CA VAL A 57 11.24 -19.22 -19.51
C VAL A 57 10.05 -19.77 -20.32
N LEU A 58 9.13 -18.89 -20.77
CA LEU A 58 8.01 -19.28 -21.62
C LEU A 58 8.49 -19.88 -22.95
N ALA A 59 9.36 -19.18 -23.64
CA ALA A 59 9.86 -19.63 -24.93
C ALA A 59 10.65 -20.96 -24.83
N LEU A 60 11.49 -21.12 -23.80
CA LEU A 60 12.20 -22.37 -23.51
C LEU A 60 11.23 -23.52 -23.18
N SER A 61 10.17 -23.24 -22.42
CA SER A 61 9.14 -24.23 -22.09
C SER A 61 8.46 -24.78 -23.35
N VAL A 62 8.08 -23.90 -24.29
CA VAL A 62 7.53 -24.32 -25.60
C VAL A 62 8.54 -25.15 -26.39
N ALA A 63 9.83 -24.79 -26.33
CA ALA A 63 10.88 -25.55 -27.00
C ALA A 63 11.05 -26.98 -26.41
N VAL A 64 11.00 -27.10 -25.06
CA VAL A 64 11.15 -28.39 -24.34
C VAL A 64 9.94 -29.29 -24.52
N LEU A 65 8.73 -28.73 -24.47
CA LEU A 65 7.49 -29.52 -24.57
C LEU A 65 7.28 -30.19 -25.92
N ARG A 66 7.97 -29.75 -26.97
CA ARG A 66 7.88 -30.31 -28.34
C ARG A 66 6.42 -30.55 -28.74
N PRO A 67 5.69 -29.54 -29.26
CA PRO A 67 4.30 -29.68 -29.61
C PRO A 67 4.04 -30.95 -30.44
N GLY A 68 3.14 -31.82 -29.94
CA GLY A 68 2.77 -33.08 -30.58
C GLY A 68 3.43 -34.37 -29.97
N SER A 69 4.28 -34.27 -28.93
CA SER A 69 4.73 -35.44 -28.16
C SER A 69 3.91 -35.57 -26.85
N ARG A 70 3.46 -36.82 -26.53
CA ARG A 70 2.81 -37.13 -25.25
C ARG A 70 3.90 -37.31 -24.16
N ASN A 71 4.67 -36.27 -23.87
CA ASN A 71 5.72 -36.35 -22.84
C ASN A 71 5.16 -35.83 -21.50
N THR A 72 4.54 -36.69 -20.70
CA THR A 72 3.94 -36.34 -19.40
C THR A 72 4.99 -35.86 -18.40
N ASN A 73 6.18 -36.42 -18.40
CA ASN A 73 7.27 -36.02 -17.50
C ASN A 73 7.79 -34.61 -17.86
N GLY A 74 7.94 -34.31 -19.15
CA GLY A 74 8.29 -32.94 -19.61
C GLY A 74 7.26 -31.91 -19.20
N THR A 75 5.96 -32.24 -19.30
CA THR A 75 4.87 -31.32 -18.91
C THR A 75 4.88 -31.05 -17.40
N ARG A 76 5.08 -32.08 -16.56
CA ARG A 76 5.20 -31.92 -15.11
C ARG A 76 6.40 -31.06 -14.73
N LEU A 77 7.57 -31.35 -15.32
CA LEU A 77 8.78 -30.57 -15.06
C LEU A 77 8.61 -29.11 -15.44
N THR A 78 8.01 -28.83 -16.59
CA THR A 78 7.72 -27.48 -17.05
C THR A 78 6.79 -26.75 -16.08
N SER A 79 5.76 -27.42 -15.55
CA SER A 79 4.86 -26.84 -14.53
C SER A 79 5.63 -26.45 -13.28
N VAL A 80 6.50 -27.30 -12.77
CA VAL A 80 7.31 -27.00 -11.57
C VAL A 80 8.23 -25.80 -11.83
N ILE A 81 8.92 -25.77 -12.99
CA ILE A 81 9.79 -24.65 -13.36
C ILE A 81 8.99 -23.34 -13.41
N TRP A 82 7.80 -23.36 -14.03
CA TRP A 82 6.93 -22.19 -14.08
C TRP A 82 6.46 -21.73 -12.70
N THR A 83 6.01 -22.66 -11.86
CA THR A 83 5.58 -22.35 -10.49
C THR A 83 6.71 -21.65 -9.73
N VAL A 84 7.92 -22.23 -9.76
CA VAL A 84 9.08 -21.65 -9.07
C VAL A 84 9.44 -20.27 -9.66
N ALA A 85 9.47 -20.13 -10.98
CA ALA A 85 9.79 -18.86 -11.63
C ALA A 85 8.76 -17.75 -11.28
N LEU A 86 7.46 -18.09 -11.25
CA LEU A 86 6.40 -17.15 -10.90
C LEU A 86 6.41 -16.80 -9.41
N VAL A 87 6.70 -17.74 -8.51
CA VAL A 87 6.87 -17.45 -7.08
C VAL A 87 8.05 -16.48 -6.87
N VAL A 88 9.20 -16.76 -7.50
CA VAL A 88 10.37 -15.88 -7.42
C VAL A 88 10.05 -14.50 -7.98
N ALA A 89 9.33 -14.42 -9.11
CA ALA A 89 8.90 -13.16 -9.70
C ALA A 89 7.95 -12.39 -8.79
N LEU A 90 6.99 -13.04 -8.14
CA LEU A 90 6.06 -12.42 -7.20
C LEU A 90 6.79 -11.86 -5.97
N LEU A 91 7.67 -12.65 -5.34
CA LEU A 91 8.47 -12.21 -4.20
C LEU A 91 9.41 -11.05 -4.57
N PHE A 92 10.02 -11.12 -5.76
CA PHE A 92 10.84 -10.02 -6.29
C PHE A 92 10.01 -8.75 -6.50
N THR A 93 8.80 -8.87 -7.05
CA THR A 93 7.89 -7.73 -7.24
C THR A 93 7.51 -7.10 -5.91
N TRP A 94 7.16 -7.87 -4.89
CA TRP A 94 6.89 -7.36 -3.54
C TRP A 94 8.09 -6.61 -2.96
N ARG A 95 9.31 -7.15 -3.14
CA ARG A 95 10.52 -6.47 -2.68
C ARG A 95 10.78 -5.15 -3.41
N VAL A 96 10.45 -5.09 -4.70
CA VAL A 96 10.52 -3.84 -5.47
C VAL A 96 9.46 -2.84 -4.97
N ILE A 97 8.22 -3.28 -4.73
CA ILE A 97 7.14 -2.44 -4.21
C ILE A 97 7.53 -1.84 -2.85
N GLU A 98 7.96 -2.68 -1.91
CA GLU A 98 8.38 -2.25 -0.57
C GLU A 98 9.42 -1.13 -0.62
N ARG A 99 10.40 -1.20 -1.55
CA ARG A 99 11.50 -0.24 -1.61
C ARG A 99 11.26 0.96 -2.51
N SER A 100 10.47 0.82 -3.57
CA SER A 100 10.39 1.81 -4.63
C SER A 100 9.11 2.64 -4.64
N HIS A 101 8.15 2.30 -3.77
CA HIS A 101 6.89 3.05 -3.73
C HIS A 101 7.17 4.46 -3.24
N ARG A 102 7.23 5.42 -4.17
CA ARG A 102 7.36 6.84 -3.84
C ARG A 102 6.02 7.31 -3.31
N TRP A 103 6.05 7.76 -2.08
CA TRP A 103 4.94 8.46 -1.47
C TRP A 103 5.06 9.95 -1.81
N GLU A 104 4.00 10.53 -2.35
CA GLU A 104 3.82 11.97 -2.41
C GLU A 104 3.08 12.35 -1.12
N GLY A 105 3.81 12.87 -0.14
CA GLY A 105 3.25 13.28 1.15
C GLY A 105 2.14 14.31 1.02
N HIS A 106 1.64 14.82 2.17
CA HIS A 106 0.58 15.83 2.19
C HIS A 106 0.93 17.04 1.29
N ALA A 107 -0.07 17.47 0.52
CA ALA A 107 0.08 18.66 -0.34
C ALA A 107 0.38 19.89 0.55
N GLY A 108 1.42 20.64 0.21
CA GLY A 108 1.79 21.85 0.96
C GLY A 108 3.27 22.16 0.78
N THR A 109 3.67 23.36 1.14
CA THR A 109 5.08 23.77 1.12
C THR A 109 5.70 23.47 2.48
N ILE A 110 6.68 22.55 2.51
CA ILE A 110 7.44 22.22 3.72
C ILE A 110 8.24 23.43 4.16
N VAL A 111 8.25 23.70 5.47
CA VAL A 111 8.96 24.82 6.09
C VAL A 111 9.79 24.30 7.26
N SER A 112 11.07 24.06 6.99
CA SER A 112 12.05 23.53 7.95
C SER A 112 12.98 24.60 8.55
N SER A 113 12.91 25.83 8.06
CA SER A 113 13.76 26.93 8.51
C SER A 113 13.04 28.28 8.47
N PRO A 114 13.49 29.26 9.29
CA PRO A 114 12.96 30.64 9.23
C PRO A 114 13.08 31.25 7.83
N GLN A 115 14.13 30.94 7.11
CA GLN A 115 14.38 31.45 5.74
C GLN A 115 13.36 30.90 4.75
N GLU A 116 12.97 29.64 4.88
CA GLU A 116 11.93 29.03 4.03
C GLU A 116 10.56 29.63 4.36
N LEU A 117 10.25 29.86 5.65
CA LEU A 117 9.02 30.55 6.05
C LEU A 117 8.97 31.97 5.44
N ASP A 118 10.05 32.74 5.59
CA ASP A 118 10.11 34.09 5.04
C ASP A 118 9.98 34.10 3.51
N ALA A 119 10.62 33.14 2.83
CA ALA A 119 10.47 32.97 1.39
C ALA A 119 9.03 32.66 0.98
N PHE A 120 8.35 31.77 1.72
CA PHE A 120 6.94 31.44 1.48
C PHE A 120 6.02 32.66 1.68
N VAL A 121 6.20 33.40 2.78
CA VAL A 121 5.45 34.63 3.06
C VAL A 121 5.68 35.69 1.98
N HIS A 122 6.92 35.89 1.54
CA HIS A 122 7.24 36.86 0.49
C HIS A 122 6.67 36.44 -0.88
N ALA A 123 6.52 35.16 -1.13
CA ALA A 123 5.88 34.65 -2.35
C ALA A 123 4.36 34.85 -2.35
N HIS A 124 3.74 34.98 -1.16
CA HIS A 124 2.28 35.07 -0.99
C HIS A 124 1.88 36.26 -0.08
N PRO A 125 2.29 37.50 -0.38
CA PRO A 125 2.10 38.63 0.52
C PRO A 125 0.62 38.96 0.80
N ASP A 126 -0.25 38.72 -0.18
CA ASP A 126 -1.69 39.00 -0.02
C ASP A 126 -2.34 38.01 0.96
N ALA A 127 -1.91 36.73 0.97
CA ALA A 127 -2.40 35.70 1.88
C ALA A 127 -2.03 36.00 3.35
N PHE A 128 -0.87 36.61 3.57
CA PHE A 128 -0.37 36.93 4.91
C PHE A 128 -0.67 38.34 5.37
N ALA A 129 -1.30 39.19 4.52
CA ALA A 129 -1.54 40.58 4.82
C ALA A 129 -2.49 40.81 6.00
N ALA A 130 -3.34 39.85 6.33
CA ALA A 130 -4.30 39.90 7.44
C ALA A 130 -3.70 39.45 8.78
N TYR A 131 -2.47 38.95 8.81
CA TYR A 131 -1.86 38.35 10.01
C TYR A 131 -0.76 39.26 10.59
N ASP A 132 -1.11 39.93 11.69
CA ASP A 132 -0.19 40.82 12.42
C ASP A 132 0.76 40.06 13.35
N TYR A 133 0.31 38.92 13.88
CA TYR A 133 1.04 38.13 14.91
C TYR A 133 1.32 36.72 14.43
N ARG A 134 2.59 36.36 14.41
CA ARG A 134 3.08 34.99 14.14
C ARG A 134 3.41 34.33 15.46
N ILE A 135 2.72 33.25 15.80
CA ILE A 135 2.87 32.55 17.07
C ILE A 135 3.70 31.27 16.86
N PRO A 136 4.97 31.23 17.37
CA PRO A 136 5.77 30.02 17.34
C PRO A 136 5.02 28.88 18.03
N THR A 137 4.78 27.82 17.29
CA THR A 137 3.98 26.66 17.71
C THR A 137 4.77 25.40 17.46
N GLY A 138 4.92 24.59 18.48
CA GLY A 138 5.58 23.29 18.37
C GLY A 138 4.65 22.16 18.77
N ILE A 139 4.98 20.96 18.31
CA ILE A 139 4.24 19.73 18.56
C ILE A 139 5.17 18.59 18.93
N PHE A 140 4.70 17.69 19.79
CA PHE A 140 5.39 16.48 20.17
C PHE A 140 4.38 15.35 20.31
N LEU A 141 4.35 14.43 19.34
CA LEU A 141 3.45 13.29 19.32
C LEU A 141 4.03 12.14 20.15
N GLN A 142 3.17 11.48 20.93
CA GLN A 142 3.52 10.33 21.75
C GLN A 142 2.93 9.03 21.26
N SER A 143 1.76 9.07 20.61
CA SER A 143 1.14 7.89 20.03
C SER A 143 0.15 8.25 18.92
N PHE A 144 -0.05 7.30 18.02
CA PHE A 144 -1.21 7.28 17.14
C PHE A 144 -1.73 5.85 16.98
N GLU A 145 -2.99 5.72 16.60
CA GLU A 145 -3.64 4.45 16.25
C GLU A 145 -4.69 4.71 15.16
N PHE A 146 -4.59 3.98 14.05
CA PHE A 146 -5.64 4.00 13.04
C PHE A 146 -6.83 3.18 13.52
N LEU A 147 -7.97 3.82 13.71
CA LEU A 147 -9.21 3.17 14.14
C LEU A 147 -9.97 2.55 12.97
N ASN A 148 -9.95 3.22 11.82
CA ASN A 148 -10.55 2.78 10.56
C ASN A 148 -10.10 3.69 9.41
N SER A 149 -10.69 3.52 8.21
CA SER A 149 -10.34 4.31 7.02
C SER A 149 -10.59 5.82 7.11
N ASN A 150 -11.26 6.29 8.16
CA ASN A 150 -11.63 7.70 8.29
C ASN A 150 -11.25 8.32 9.64
N ASN A 151 -10.68 7.56 10.55
CA ASN A 151 -10.38 8.02 11.89
C ASN A 151 -9.02 7.53 12.37
N VAL A 152 -8.26 8.43 12.97
CA VAL A 152 -7.01 8.15 13.69
C VAL A 152 -7.09 8.74 15.09
N GLU A 153 -6.70 7.99 16.10
CA GLU A 153 -6.50 8.51 17.45
C GLU A 153 -5.05 8.98 17.59
N ILE A 154 -4.87 10.19 18.14
CA ILE A 154 -3.55 10.80 18.30
C ILE A 154 -3.45 11.39 19.70
N SER A 155 -2.27 11.26 20.32
CA SER A 155 -1.97 11.94 21.56
C SER A 155 -0.57 12.58 21.56
N GLY A 156 -0.44 13.69 22.28
CA GLY A 156 0.83 14.40 22.34
C GLY A 156 0.74 15.73 23.06
N PHE A 157 1.75 16.53 22.88
CA PHE A 157 1.83 17.88 23.38
C PHE A 157 1.89 18.87 22.22
N VAL A 158 1.31 20.03 22.46
CA VAL A 158 1.47 21.21 21.62
C VAL A 158 1.81 22.37 22.53
N TRP A 159 2.68 23.27 22.10
CA TRP A 159 3.00 24.48 22.82
C TRP A 159 3.05 25.69 21.90
N GLN A 160 2.84 26.84 22.49
CA GLN A 160 2.91 28.14 21.80
C GLN A 160 3.70 29.13 22.64
N THR A 161 4.44 29.99 21.96
CA THR A 161 5.24 31.06 22.57
C THR A 161 4.69 32.40 22.14
N TYR A 162 4.25 33.19 23.09
CA TYR A 162 3.66 34.53 22.88
C TYR A 162 4.64 35.59 23.35
N GLY A 163 5.10 36.43 22.41
CA GLY A 163 5.94 37.56 22.75
C GLY A 163 5.17 38.71 23.38
N PRO A 164 5.86 39.69 24.01
CA PRO A 164 5.25 40.81 24.67
C PRO A 164 4.46 41.76 23.73
N GLU A 165 4.70 41.61 22.40
CA GLU A 165 3.94 42.36 21.38
C GLU A 165 2.52 41.80 21.18
N VAL A 166 2.24 40.56 21.62
CA VAL A 166 0.94 39.93 21.46
C VAL A 166 -0.01 40.38 22.57
N PRO A 167 -1.05 41.13 22.28
CA PRO A 167 -1.93 41.69 23.31
C PRO A 167 -2.64 40.60 24.13
N ASP A 168 -2.93 40.90 25.40
CA ASP A 168 -3.67 39.99 26.32
C ASP A 168 -5.09 39.65 25.81
N ARG A 169 -5.68 40.49 24.96
CA ARG A 169 -6.99 40.23 24.34
C ARG A 169 -6.96 39.08 23.34
N VAL A 170 -5.80 38.76 22.78
CA VAL A 170 -5.63 37.59 21.89
C VAL A 170 -5.85 36.31 22.68
N LYS A 171 -6.77 35.47 22.23
CA LYS A 171 -7.05 34.21 22.89
C LYS A 171 -5.86 33.23 22.71
N ARG A 172 -5.37 32.72 23.84
CA ARG A 172 -4.30 31.71 23.87
C ARG A 172 -4.88 30.32 23.56
N GLY A 173 -4.13 29.51 22.84
CA GLY A 173 -4.47 28.11 22.55
C GLY A 173 -4.49 27.75 21.09
N ILE A 174 -4.95 26.53 20.81
CA ILE A 174 -5.08 25.97 19.48
C ILE A 174 -6.48 25.42 19.26
N VAL A 175 -6.88 25.36 17.99
CA VAL A 175 -8.03 24.58 17.51
C VAL A 175 -7.51 23.57 16.50
N LEU A 176 -7.91 22.32 16.65
CA LEU A 176 -7.64 21.25 15.72
C LEU A 176 -8.97 20.89 15.02
N PRO A 177 -9.23 21.40 13.82
CA PRO A 177 -10.56 21.36 13.21
C PRO A 177 -11.09 19.96 12.90
N GLU A 178 -10.20 19.00 12.68
CA GLU A 178 -10.55 17.62 12.38
C GLU A 178 -10.86 16.79 13.61
N ALA A 179 -10.65 17.33 14.82
CA ALA A 179 -10.92 16.62 16.06
C ALA A 179 -12.42 16.33 16.23
N VAL A 180 -12.74 15.11 16.61
CA VAL A 180 -14.11 14.71 16.99
C VAL A 180 -14.37 15.24 18.39
N GLU A 181 -15.26 16.22 18.53
CA GLU A 181 -15.47 17.00 19.77
C GLU A 181 -15.71 16.14 21.01
N GLU A 182 -16.49 15.08 20.89
CA GLU A 182 -16.80 14.16 22.00
C GLU A 182 -15.58 13.30 22.42
N ALA A 183 -14.62 13.10 21.54
CA ALA A 183 -13.44 12.27 21.76
C ALA A 183 -12.13 13.06 21.90
N TYR A 184 -12.20 14.40 21.83
CA TYR A 184 -11.05 15.29 21.92
C TYR A 184 -10.95 15.93 23.31
N LYS A 185 -9.73 15.91 23.88
CA LYS A 185 -9.38 16.58 25.14
C LYS A 185 -8.10 17.33 24.97
N ALA A 186 -8.09 18.59 25.33
CA ALA A 186 -6.88 19.38 25.48
C ALA A 186 -6.83 19.94 26.90
N LYS A 187 -5.68 19.84 27.57
CA LYS A 187 -5.46 20.32 28.94
C LYS A 187 -4.14 21.06 29.00
N GLU A 188 -4.18 22.31 29.50
CA GLU A 188 -2.97 23.05 29.83
C GLU A 188 -2.15 22.28 30.90
N VAL A 189 -0.87 22.07 30.62
CA VAL A 189 0.06 21.29 31.46
C VAL A 189 1.12 22.19 32.06
N TRP A 190 1.59 23.19 31.31
CA TRP A 190 2.52 24.19 31.80
C TRP A 190 2.24 25.57 31.23
N ARG A 191 2.61 26.56 32.00
CA ARG A 191 2.64 27.97 31.62
C ARG A 191 3.87 28.59 32.27
N VAL A 192 4.73 29.18 31.47
CA VAL A 192 5.99 29.77 31.91
C VAL A 192 6.06 31.20 31.37
N GLU A 193 6.18 32.17 32.25
CA GLU A 193 6.47 33.53 31.90
C GLU A 193 7.98 33.77 32.03
N GLN A 194 8.57 34.44 31.07
CA GLN A 194 9.98 34.79 31.03
C GLN A 194 10.17 36.25 31.46
N ASP A 195 11.37 36.59 31.91
CA ASP A 195 11.71 37.94 32.40
C ASP A 195 11.57 39.02 31.30
N ASP A 196 11.61 38.64 30.02
CA ASP A 196 11.41 39.53 28.87
C ASP A 196 9.92 39.77 28.51
N GLY A 197 9.01 39.17 29.26
CA GLY A 197 7.57 39.23 29.01
C GLY A 197 7.04 38.21 28.02
N THR A 198 7.88 37.27 27.59
CA THR A 198 7.45 36.14 26.76
C THR A 198 6.70 35.12 27.61
N GLU A 199 5.54 34.66 27.12
CA GLU A 199 4.72 33.63 27.73
C GLU A 199 4.75 32.35 26.91
N GLN A 200 5.19 31.21 27.48
CA GLN A 200 5.11 29.91 26.85
C GLN A 200 4.05 29.04 27.52
N ILE A 201 3.12 28.51 26.74
CA ILE A 201 2.02 27.68 27.23
C ILE A 201 2.05 26.34 26.49
N GLY A 202 1.92 25.24 27.24
CA GLY A 202 1.88 23.89 26.69
C GLY A 202 0.61 23.13 27.09
N TRP A 203 0.04 22.45 26.11
CA TRP A 203 -1.15 21.62 26.29
C TRP A 203 -0.85 20.17 25.93
N TYR A 204 -1.32 19.25 26.76
CA TYR A 204 -1.47 17.84 26.36
C TYR A 204 -2.80 17.68 25.65
N PHE A 205 -2.78 17.00 24.52
CA PHE A 205 -4.00 16.66 23.80
C PHE A 205 -4.08 15.15 23.53
N SER A 206 -5.29 14.63 23.48
CA SER A 206 -5.60 13.27 23.04
C SER A 206 -6.98 13.29 22.41
N GLY A 207 -7.13 12.63 21.28
CA GLY A 207 -8.41 12.57 20.62
C GLY A 207 -8.41 11.83 19.31
N THR A 208 -9.63 11.60 18.79
CA THR A 208 -9.86 11.04 17.47
C THR A 208 -9.96 12.18 16.44
N PHE A 209 -9.25 12.00 15.33
CA PHE A 209 -9.22 12.94 14.22
C PHE A 209 -9.79 12.28 12.96
N ARG A 210 -10.64 13.03 12.23
CA ARG A 210 -11.23 12.57 10.98
C ARG A 210 -10.34 12.93 9.82
N GLN A 211 -9.84 11.89 9.14
CA GLN A 211 -9.00 12.01 7.95
C GLN A 211 -9.35 10.86 7.00
N ASN A 212 -9.15 11.05 5.71
CA ASN A 212 -9.41 10.02 4.73
C ASN A 212 -8.11 9.28 4.40
N PHE A 213 -8.05 7.98 4.72
CA PHE A 213 -6.91 7.12 4.48
C PHE A 213 -7.17 6.19 3.30
N ASP A 214 -6.19 6.05 2.41
CA ASP A 214 -6.29 5.17 1.24
C ASP A 214 -5.64 3.81 1.53
N TYR A 215 -6.48 2.81 1.69
CA TYR A 215 -6.08 1.41 1.90
C TYR A 215 -6.09 0.57 0.62
N SER A 216 -6.20 1.16 -0.57
CA SER A 216 -6.25 0.42 -1.83
C SER A 216 -5.03 -0.50 -2.03
N LEU A 217 -3.87 -0.10 -1.51
CA LEU A 217 -2.62 -0.84 -1.59
C LEU A 217 -2.33 -1.74 -0.37
N TYR A 218 -3.26 -1.84 0.59
CA TYR A 218 -3.08 -2.67 1.78
C TYR A 218 -2.61 -4.09 1.43
N PRO A 219 -1.55 -4.62 2.08
CA PRO A 219 -0.83 -4.08 3.23
C PRO A 219 0.48 -3.31 2.90
N PHE A 220 0.70 -2.89 1.68
CA PHE A 220 1.83 -2.04 1.27
C PHE A 220 1.48 -0.54 1.29
N ASP A 221 0.45 -0.18 2.05
CA ASP A 221 -0.05 1.17 2.14
C ASP A 221 0.86 2.07 2.99
N ARG A 222 0.91 3.34 2.57
CA ARG A 222 1.51 4.44 3.31
C ARG A 222 0.43 5.45 3.58
N GLN A 223 0.45 6.07 4.74
CA GLN A 223 -0.58 7.02 5.16
C GLN A 223 0.08 8.31 5.65
N ASP A 224 -0.60 9.43 5.41
CA ASP A 224 -0.28 10.71 6.01
C ASP A 224 -1.26 11.02 7.12
N ILE A 225 -0.73 11.24 8.29
CA ILE A 225 -1.43 11.80 9.43
C ILE A 225 -1.08 13.28 9.46
N TRP A 226 -2.07 14.15 9.40
CA TRP A 226 -1.84 15.57 9.42
C TRP A 226 -2.70 16.25 10.49
N LEU A 227 -2.14 17.24 11.14
CA LEU A 227 -2.82 18.08 12.12
C LEU A 227 -2.81 19.51 11.61
N ARG A 228 -3.97 20.02 11.24
CA ARG A 228 -4.17 21.42 10.93
C ARG A 228 -4.32 22.17 12.22
N ILE A 229 -3.58 23.24 12.37
CA ILE A 229 -3.50 24.00 13.62
C ILE A 229 -4.02 25.42 13.37
N TRP A 230 -5.15 25.73 13.95
CA TRP A 230 -5.72 27.08 13.94
C TRP A 230 -5.52 27.80 15.26
N SER A 231 -5.48 29.13 15.20
CA SER A 231 -5.65 29.96 16.38
C SER A 231 -7.13 29.98 16.80
N PRO A 232 -7.47 29.98 18.10
CA PRO A 232 -8.82 30.25 18.57
C PRO A 232 -9.23 31.72 18.37
N GLU A 233 -8.30 32.59 17.97
CA GLU A 233 -8.53 33.99 17.69
C GLU A 233 -8.90 34.20 16.23
N ALA A 234 -10.12 34.63 16.01
CA ALA A 234 -10.65 34.84 14.65
C ALA A 234 -10.58 36.28 14.14
N VAL A 235 -10.28 37.27 15.04
CA VAL A 235 -10.40 38.71 14.72
C VAL A 235 -9.04 39.39 14.65
N GLU A 236 -8.12 39.02 15.50
CA GLU A 236 -6.85 39.71 15.72
C GLU A 236 -5.71 39.13 14.84
N GLY A 237 -5.88 38.84 13.63
CA GLY A 237 -4.82 38.49 12.66
C GLY A 237 -3.66 37.61 13.20
N VAL A 238 -3.97 36.45 13.79
CA VAL A 238 -3.00 35.55 14.42
C VAL A 238 -2.82 34.30 13.58
N ILE A 239 -1.55 33.95 13.27
CA ILE A 239 -1.21 32.72 12.57
C ILE A 239 -0.15 31.89 13.32
N PRO A 240 -0.37 30.60 13.56
CA PRO A 240 0.66 29.70 14.06
C PRO A 240 1.78 29.53 13.02
N VAL A 241 3.02 29.46 13.49
CA VAL A 241 4.21 29.19 12.66
C VAL A 241 5.10 28.17 13.40
N PRO A 242 6.01 27.44 12.73
CA PRO A 242 6.89 26.52 13.42
C PRO A 242 7.75 27.19 14.49
N ASP A 243 7.83 26.57 15.67
CA ASP A 243 8.81 26.97 16.69
C ASP A 243 10.18 26.42 16.35
N PHE A 244 10.90 27.09 15.46
CA PHE A 244 12.21 26.65 14.96
C PHE A 244 13.25 26.49 16.08
N GLY A 245 13.11 27.22 17.18
CA GLY A 245 14.05 27.17 18.30
C GLY A 245 13.90 25.93 19.18
N ALA A 246 12.76 25.27 19.13
CA ALA A 246 12.44 24.14 19.99
C ALA A 246 12.99 22.81 19.48
N TYR A 247 13.41 22.71 18.22
CA TYR A 247 13.89 21.50 17.58
C TYR A 247 15.38 21.58 17.27
N ARG A 248 16.08 20.45 17.36
CA ARG A 248 17.50 20.36 16.97
C ARG A 248 17.68 20.40 15.47
N ASP A 249 16.78 19.77 14.76
CA ASP A 249 16.76 19.63 13.32
C ASP A 249 15.33 19.43 12.88
N LEU A 250 14.85 20.19 11.90
CA LEU A 250 13.52 20.10 11.30
C LEU A 250 13.55 19.44 9.93
N THR A 251 14.67 18.79 9.56
CA THR A 251 14.70 17.96 8.34
C THR A 251 13.71 16.82 8.48
N PRO A 252 12.77 16.61 7.54
CA PRO A 252 11.68 15.64 7.68
C PRO A 252 12.11 14.22 8.08
N SER A 253 13.23 13.74 7.55
CA SER A 253 13.78 12.40 7.85
C SER A 253 14.35 12.26 9.27
N THR A 254 14.53 13.36 10.02
CA THR A 254 14.97 13.31 11.43
C THR A 254 13.79 13.12 12.40
N LEU A 255 12.57 13.08 11.87
CA LEU A 255 11.33 12.89 12.62
C LEU A 255 11.13 13.94 13.74
N PRO A 256 11.23 15.26 13.43
CA PRO A 256 11.01 16.28 14.44
C PRO A 256 9.62 16.16 15.08
N GLY A 257 9.55 16.26 16.40
CA GLY A 257 8.29 16.23 17.14
C GLY A 257 7.70 14.83 17.34
N ILE A 258 8.46 13.77 17.10
CA ILE A 258 8.06 12.38 17.40
C ILE A 258 8.81 11.86 18.61
N ASP A 259 8.11 11.22 19.55
CA ASP A 259 8.73 10.56 20.71
C ASP A 259 9.61 9.38 20.25
N THR A 260 10.83 9.28 20.77
CA THR A 260 11.73 8.16 20.47
C THR A 260 11.25 6.81 21.03
N GLN A 261 10.31 6.83 21.99
CA GLN A 261 9.66 5.65 22.57
C GLN A 261 8.23 5.49 22.05
N PHE A 262 7.97 6.04 20.91
CA PHE A 262 6.66 6.03 20.28
C PHE A 262 6.18 4.59 20.00
N VAL A 263 4.91 4.32 20.27
CA VAL A 263 4.30 3.02 19.97
C VAL A 263 3.68 3.09 18.58
N TYR A 264 4.32 2.43 17.62
CA TYR A 264 3.96 2.51 16.19
C TYR A 264 2.84 1.56 15.76
N GLY A 265 2.46 0.57 16.59
CA GLY A 265 1.34 -0.32 16.30
C GLY A 265 1.39 -1.06 14.96
N GLY A 266 2.61 -1.44 14.49
CA GLY A 266 2.79 -2.06 13.17
C GLY A 266 2.94 -1.06 12.01
N TRP A 267 3.36 0.19 12.34
CA TRP A 267 3.69 1.24 11.40
C TRP A 267 5.08 1.79 11.66
N ASP A 268 5.80 2.14 10.60
CA ASP A 268 7.10 2.78 10.68
C ASP A 268 7.01 4.24 10.20
N PRO A 269 7.47 5.23 10.99
CA PRO A 269 7.47 6.61 10.57
C PRO A 269 8.54 6.84 9.50
N LEU A 270 8.15 7.54 8.42
CA LEU A 270 9.03 7.90 7.31
C LEU A 270 9.56 9.31 7.41
N SER A 271 8.68 10.26 7.68
CA SER A 271 8.99 11.68 7.83
C SER A 271 7.99 12.36 8.73
N SER A 272 8.42 13.45 9.36
CA SER A 272 7.52 14.42 9.97
C SER A 272 7.98 15.83 9.64
N GLU A 273 7.03 16.74 9.37
CA GLU A 273 7.35 18.09 8.94
C GLU A 273 6.24 19.07 9.24
N PHE A 274 6.61 20.35 9.31
CA PHE A 274 5.67 21.47 9.26
C PHE A 274 5.52 21.93 7.81
N SER A 275 4.28 22.25 7.42
CA SER A 275 3.98 22.78 6.11
C SER A 275 2.92 23.87 6.14
N PHE A 276 2.88 24.65 5.07
CA PHE A 276 1.78 25.56 4.77
C PHE A 276 1.10 25.16 3.47
N ASP A 277 -0.22 25.19 3.47
CA ASP A 277 -1.04 25.12 2.28
C ASP A 277 -1.86 26.40 2.12
N LEU A 278 -2.24 26.73 0.90
CA LEU A 278 -3.07 27.88 0.59
C LEU A 278 -4.46 27.40 0.22
N VAL A 279 -5.43 27.63 1.12
CA VAL A 279 -6.79 27.12 0.98
C VAL A 279 -7.75 28.24 0.61
N ASP A 280 -8.48 28.05 -0.48
CA ASP A 280 -9.53 28.97 -0.91
C ASP A 280 -10.88 28.54 -0.32
N TYR A 281 -11.30 29.21 0.74
CA TYR A 281 -12.58 28.95 1.38
C TYR A 281 -13.72 29.61 0.64
N ASN A 282 -14.80 28.89 0.37
CA ASN A 282 -16.03 29.43 -0.21
C ASN A 282 -16.95 30.09 0.83
N THR A 283 -16.43 30.43 2.00
CA THR A 283 -17.15 31.04 3.12
C THR A 283 -16.23 31.99 3.88
N ASN A 284 -16.80 33.05 4.42
CA ASN A 284 -16.14 33.98 5.37
C ASN A 284 -16.45 33.61 6.83
N PHE A 285 -16.95 32.43 7.11
CA PHE A 285 -17.35 31.91 8.42
C PHE A 285 -18.34 32.85 9.18
N GLY A 286 -19.04 33.77 8.49
CA GLY A 286 -19.96 34.70 9.09
C GLY A 286 -19.29 35.87 9.85
N LEU A 287 -17.97 36.04 9.71
CA LEU A 287 -17.19 37.03 10.48
C LEU A 287 -17.34 38.49 9.96
N GLY A 288 -18.15 38.70 8.93
CA GLY A 288 -18.45 40.04 8.42
C GLY A 288 -17.36 40.69 7.57
N TYR A 289 -16.24 40.04 7.40
CA TYR A 289 -15.21 40.45 6.45
C TYR A 289 -15.67 40.10 5.03
N GLY A 290 -15.40 40.99 4.06
CA GLY A 290 -15.50 40.60 2.65
C GLY A 290 -14.60 39.41 2.38
N PHE A 291 -14.91 38.59 1.36
CA PHE A 291 -13.94 37.61 0.87
C PHE A 291 -12.67 38.37 0.52
N THR A 292 -11.62 38.17 1.30
CA THR A 292 -10.28 38.66 0.99
C THR A 292 -9.88 37.99 -0.31
N GLY A 293 -9.42 38.73 -1.31
CA GLY A 293 -9.26 38.26 -2.68
C GLY A 293 -8.10 37.28 -2.90
N GLY A 294 -7.81 36.41 -1.94
CA GLY A 294 -6.75 35.37 -2.02
C GLY A 294 -7.01 34.21 -1.06
N PRO A 295 -6.33 33.07 -1.27
CA PRO A 295 -6.42 31.92 -0.39
C PRO A 295 -5.81 32.20 0.99
N ASP A 296 -6.37 31.57 2.02
CA ASP A 296 -5.89 31.64 3.40
C ASP A 296 -4.73 30.66 3.64
N PRO A 297 -3.66 31.06 4.35
CA PRO A 297 -2.56 30.18 4.70
C PRO A 297 -2.96 29.28 5.87
N GLU A 298 -2.89 27.98 5.64
CA GLU A 298 -3.17 26.94 6.62
C GLU A 298 -1.88 26.31 7.11
N PHE A 299 -1.72 26.20 8.42
CA PHE A 299 -0.55 25.61 9.05
C PHE A 299 -0.81 24.16 9.44
N TYR A 300 0.09 23.27 9.03
CA TYR A 300 0.02 21.83 9.25
C TYR A 300 1.27 21.29 9.93
N TYR A 301 1.07 20.25 10.74
CA TYR A 301 2.09 19.29 11.10
C TYR A 301 1.72 17.95 10.50
N ASN A 302 2.63 17.37 9.72
CA ASN A 302 2.42 16.13 8.99
C ASN A 302 3.32 15.02 9.54
N LEU A 303 2.82 13.79 9.55
CA LEU A 303 3.54 12.57 9.86
C LEU A 303 3.22 11.52 8.80
N SER A 304 4.20 11.18 7.96
CA SER A 304 4.08 10.09 6.99
C SER A 304 4.53 8.78 7.61
N VAL A 305 3.74 7.74 7.44
CA VAL A 305 3.99 6.41 8.00
C VAL A 305 3.80 5.32 6.95
N GLU A 306 4.59 4.25 7.03
CA GLU A 306 4.41 3.04 6.23
C GLU A 306 4.04 1.85 7.11
N ARG A 307 3.23 0.95 6.58
CA ARG A 307 2.82 -0.26 7.31
C ARG A 307 3.90 -1.32 7.29
N ASP A 308 4.13 -2.00 8.42
CA ASP A 308 4.81 -3.31 8.42
C ASP A 308 3.89 -4.34 7.74
N PHE A 309 4.12 -4.56 6.46
CA PHE A 309 3.30 -5.44 5.62
C PHE A 309 3.42 -6.91 5.99
N LEU A 310 4.51 -7.31 6.66
CA LEU A 310 4.82 -8.72 6.88
C LEU A 310 3.79 -9.41 7.79
N GLY A 311 3.35 -8.74 8.84
CA GLY A 311 2.33 -9.24 9.77
C GLY A 311 1.03 -9.61 9.04
N PRO A 312 0.33 -8.65 8.42
CA PRO A 312 -0.91 -8.89 7.68
C PRO A 312 -0.74 -9.91 6.54
N MET A 313 0.38 -9.86 5.81
CA MET A 313 0.62 -10.83 4.74
C MET A 313 0.73 -12.26 5.26
N LEU A 314 1.44 -12.49 6.36
CA LEU A 314 1.58 -13.84 6.92
C LEU A 314 0.27 -14.37 7.49
N GLU A 315 -0.51 -13.52 8.13
CA GLU A 315 -1.82 -13.90 8.70
C GLU A 315 -2.74 -14.52 7.64
N HIS A 316 -2.88 -13.86 6.48
CA HIS A 316 -3.78 -14.32 5.41
C HIS A 316 -3.13 -15.35 4.48
N LEU A 317 -1.86 -15.17 4.06
CA LEU A 317 -1.20 -16.08 3.14
C LEU A 317 -1.04 -17.50 3.67
N VAL A 318 -0.87 -17.68 4.97
CA VAL A 318 -0.76 -19.02 5.58
C VAL A 318 -2.07 -19.78 5.40
N LEU A 319 -3.20 -19.14 5.70
CA LEU A 319 -4.53 -19.74 5.54
C LEU A 319 -4.85 -20.03 4.07
N GLU A 320 -4.65 -19.05 3.19
CA GLU A 320 -4.92 -19.18 1.75
C GLU A 320 -4.02 -20.23 1.08
N THR A 321 -2.75 -20.29 1.46
CA THR A 321 -1.83 -21.32 0.97
C THR A 321 -2.28 -22.72 1.40
N ALA A 322 -2.73 -22.88 2.64
CA ALA A 322 -3.27 -24.15 3.13
C ALA A 322 -4.51 -24.59 2.32
N ILE A 323 -5.44 -23.63 2.08
CA ILE A 323 -6.63 -23.89 1.26
C ILE A 323 -6.24 -24.24 -0.18
N ALA A 324 -5.29 -23.51 -0.79
CA ALA A 324 -4.79 -23.80 -2.14
C ALA A 324 -4.17 -25.19 -2.25
N ILE A 325 -3.41 -25.62 -1.24
CA ILE A 325 -2.83 -26.98 -1.17
C ILE A 325 -3.94 -28.02 -1.07
N LEU A 326 -4.93 -27.84 -0.20
CA LEU A 326 -6.04 -28.77 -0.07
C LEU A 326 -6.87 -28.86 -1.36
N LEU A 327 -7.13 -27.74 -2.01
CA LEU A 327 -7.81 -27.70 -3.30
C LEU A 327 -7.01 -28.42 -4.39
N PHE A 328 -5.69 -28.26 -4.40
CA PHE A 328 -4.82 -29.00 -5.31
C PHE A 328 -4.88 -30.50 -5.07
N PHE A 329 -4.88 -30.96 -3.81
CA PHE A 329 -5.08 -32.39 -3.50
C PHE A 329 -6.41 -32.92 -3.97
N LEU A 330 -7.50 -32.17 -3.79
CA LEU A 330 -8.81 -32.54 -4.33
C LEU A 330 -8.77 -32.69 -5.85
N LEU A 331 -8.10 -31.76 -6.53
CA LEU A 331 -7.92 -31.82 -7.99
C LEU A 331 -7.10 -33.04 -8.43
N VAL A 332 -6.03 -33.39 -7.70
CA VAL A 332 -5.19 -34.57 -7.98
C VAL A 332 -5.99 -35.85 -7.76
N LEU A 333 -6.72 -35.98 -6.65
CA LEU A 333 -7.56 -37.13 -6.35
C LEU A 333 -8.61 -37.39 -7.42
N MET A 334 -9.16 -36.30 -7.98
CA MET A 334 -10.13 -36.38 -9.08
C MET A 334 -9.49 -36.74 -10.42
N SER A 335 -8.19 -36.50 -10.64
CA SER A 335 -7.49 -36.75 -11.90
C SER A 335 -6.90 -38.16 -12.02
N HIS A 336 -6.98 -38.99 -10.99
CA HIS A 336 -6.45 -40.36 -10.98
C HIS A 336 -7.44 -41.35 -11.56
N ASP A 337 -6.92 -42.53 -12.02
CA ASP A 337 -7.71 -43.59 -12.63
C ASP A 337 -8.93 -43.99 -11.76
N SER A 338 -10.01 -44.40 -12.46
CA SER A 338 -11.26 -44.84 -11.86
C SER A 338 -11.13 -45.89 -10.76
N ASP A 339 -10.08 -46.75 -10.86
CA ASP A 339 -9.84 -47.81 -9.89
C ASP A 339 -9.45 -47.27 -8.49
N LEU A 340 -8.77 -46.13 -8.41
CA LEU A 340 -8.41 -45.51 -7.12
C LEU A 340 -9.61 -44.78 -6.49
N GLN A 341 -10.44 -44.19 -7.31
CA GLN A 341 -11.68 -43.55 -6.86
C GLN A 341 -12.70 -44.53 -6.28
N ASP A 342 -12.83 -45.69 -6.94
CA ASP A 342 -13.66 -46.82 -6.46
C ASP A 342 -13.13 -47.41 -5.15
N HIS A 343 -11.80 -47.46 -4.95
CA HIS A 343 -11.19 -47.92 -3.70
C HIS A 343 -11.33 -46.96 -2.54
N ILE A 344 -11.32 -45.65 -2.77
CA ILE A 344 -11.41 -44.61 -1.71
C ILE A 344 -12.87 -44.23 -1.44
N GLY A 345 -13.82 -44.60 -2.34
CA GLY A 345 -15.23 -44.31 -2.22
C GLY A 345 -15.58 -42.82 -2.37
N LEU A 346 -14.68 -42.02 -2.95
CA LEU A 346 -14.86 -40.57 -3.18
C LEU A 346 -15.89 -40.33 -4.28
N THR A 347 -16.97 -39.65 -3.92
CA THR A 347 -18.00 -39.22 -4.85
C THR A 347 -17.82 -37.75 -5.26
N ILE A 348 -18.45 -37.34 -6.37
CA ILE A 348 -18.51 -35.93 -6.76
C ILE A 348 -19.21 -35.09 -5.68
N PHE A 349 -20.19 -35.70 -5.00
CA PHE A 349 -20.89 -35.04 -3.91
C PHE A 349 -19.90 -34.67 -2.77
N ASP A 350 -19.00 -35.58 -2.40
CA ASP A 350 -17.99 -35.33 -1.38
C ASP A 350 -17.03 -34.18 -1.80
N LEU A 351 -16.67 -34.14 -3.08
CA LEU A 351 -15.87 -33.04 -3.63
C LEU A 351 -16.61 -31.69 -3.53
N ILE A 352 -17.88 -31.65 -3.93
CA ILE A 352 -18.69 -30.43 -3.85
C ILE A 352 -18.82 -29.96 -2.39
N VAL A 353 -19.06 -30.87 -1.45
CA VAL A 353 -19.15 -30.59 -0.02
C VAL A 353 -17.81 -30.05 0.51
N ALA A 354 -16.69 -30.72 0.19
CA ALA A 354 -15.36 -30.27 0.59
C ALA A 354 -15.02 -28.89 0.00
N SER A 355 -15.29 -28.71 -1.29
CA SER A 355 -15.06 -27.41 -1.96
C SER A 355 -15.94 -26.31 -1.37
N GLY A 356 -17.20 -26.62 -0.98
CA GLY A 356 -18.07 -25.68 -0.30
C GLY A 356 -17.53 -25.25 1.08
N GLY A 357 -16.91 -26.17 1.81
CA GLY A 357 -16.23 -25.86 3.07
C GLY A 357 -15.01 -24.96 2.88
N LEU A 358 -14.19 -25.22 1.84
CA LEU A 358 -13.06 -24.36 1.48
C LEU A 358 -13.53 -22.97 1.04
N LEU A 359 -14.57 -22.89 0.21
CA LEU A 359 -15.15 -21.62 -0.22
C LEU A 359 -15.64 -20.78 0.99
N PHE A 360 -16.29 -21.44 1.94
CA PHE A 360 -16.73 -20.76 3.16
C PHE A 360 -15.56 -20.22 3.98
N ALA A 361 -14.46 -20.96 4.09
CA ALA A 361 -13.25 -20.51 4.78
C ALA A 361 -12.63 -19.29 4.08
N VAL A 362 -12.56 -19.28 2.74
CA VAL A 362 -12.06 -18.14 1.96
C VAL A 362 -12.96 -16.91 2.14
N ILE A 363 -14.28 -17.06 2.14
CA ILE A 363 -15.22 -15.96 2.38
C ILE A 363 -15.04 -15.37 3.78
N LEU A 364 -14.79 -16.20 4.79
CA LEU A 364 -14.53 -15.72 6.16
C LEU A 364 -13.23 -14.92 6.22
N ASP A 365 -12.18 -15.39 5.56
CA ASP A 365 -10.90 -14.68 5.46
C ASP A 365 -11.05 -13.34 4.76
N HIS A 366 -11.73 -13.32 3.62
CA HIS A 366 -12.06 -12.09 2.90
C HIS A 366 -12.81 -11.08 3.79
N ASN A 367 -13.81 -11.54 4.54
CA ASN A 367 -14.54 -10.68 5.48
C ASN A 367 -13.63 -10.18 6.62
N SER A 368 -12.65 -10.98 7.06
CA SER A 368 -11.66 -10.55 8.07
C SER A 368 -10.82 -9.40 7.55
N ILE A 369 -10.25 -9.52 6.35
CA ILE A 369 -9.50 -8.43 5.70
C ILE A 369 -10.36 -7.16 5.66
N ARG A 370 -11.60 -7.28 5.19
CA ARG A 370 -12.49 -6.15 5.02
C ARG A 370 -12.87 -5.48 6.34
N SER A 371 -13.00 -6.24 7.43
CA SER A 371 -13.32 -5.71 8.76
C SER A 371 -12.17 -4.92 9.40
N VAL A 372 -10.92 -5.25 9.06
CA VAL A 372 -9.72 -4.54 9.56
C VAL A 372 -9.56 -3.20 8.86
N VAL A 373 -9.83 -3.16 7.56
CA VAL A 373 -9.53 -1.98 6.74
C VAL A 373 -10.71 -1.03 6.62
N GLU A 374 -11.96 -1.54 6.70
CA GLU A 374 -13.21 -0.77 6.48
C GLU A 374 -13.18 0.13 5.23
N SER A 375 -12.39 -0.27 4.21
CA SER A 375 -12.23 0.50 2.97
C SER A 375 -13.48 0.44 2.09
N GLN A 376 -13.76 1.53 1.38
CA GLN A 376 -14.83 1.55 0.36
C GLN A 376 -14.40 0.91 -0.96
N THR A 377 -13.09 0.77 -1.19
CA THR A 377 -12.50 0.18 -2.38
C THR A 377 -12.02 -1.25 -2.11
N VAL A 378 -11.80 -2.04 -3.16
CA VAL A 378 -11.17 -3.36 -3.04
C VAL A 378 -9.68 -3.13 -2.81
N THR A 379 -9.15 -3.69 -1.73
CA THR A 379 -7.74 -3.59 -1.39
C THR A 379 -6.90 -4.62 -2.16
N TYR A 380 -5.58 -4.39 -2.25
CA TYR A 380 -4.70 -5.34 -2.95
C TYR A 380 -4.78 -6.75 -2.34
N LEU A 381 -4.80 -6.86 -1.01
CA LEU A 381 -4.84 -8.17 -0.35
C LEU A 381 -6.15 -8.93 -0.61
N GLU A 382 -7.28 -8.23 -0.80
CA GLU A 382 -8.58 -8.86 -1.10
C GLU A 382 -8.61 -9.60 -2.46
N TRP A 383 -7.69 -9.30 -3.37
CA TRP A 383 -7.60 -10.03 -4.64
C TRP A 383 -7.18 -11.49 -4.46
N PHE A 384 -6.47 -11.81 -3.39
CA PHE A 384 -5.98 -13.16 -3.13
C PHE A 384 -7.12 -14.15 -2.86
N PRO A 385 -8.00 -13.91 -1.87
CA PRO A 385 -9.17 -14.75 -1.65
C PRO A 385 -10.12 -14.76 -2.87
N LEU A 386 -10.32 -13.63 -3.56
CA LEU A 386 -11.15 -13.58 -4.76
C LEU A 386 -10.62 -14.48 -5.90
N ILE A 387 -9.30 -14.51 -6.12
CA ILE A 387 -8.69 -15.43 -7.08
C ILE A 387 -8.89 -16.87 -6.63
N LEU A 388 -8.70 -17.16 -5.34
CA LEU A 388 -8.84 -18.50 -4.79
C LEU A 388 -10.29 -19.01 -4.92
N ASP A 389 -11.29 -18.15 -4.71
CA ASP A 389 -12.72 -18.46 -4.95
C ASP A 389 -12.97 -18.89 -6.40
N VAL A 390 -12.39 -18.17 -7.36
CA VAL A 390 -12.49 -18.54 -8.79
C VAL A 390 -11.86 -19.91 -9.02
N PHE A 391 -10.70 -20.22 -8.40
CA PHE A 391 -10.07 -21.51 -8.55
C PHE A 391 -10.87 -22.64 -7.92
N ILE A 392 -11.53 -22.44 -6.78
CA ILE A 392 -12.45 -23.40 -6.18
C ILE A 392 -13.57 -23.75 -7.17
N VAL A 393 -14.21 -22.72 -7.75
CA VAL A 393 -15.27 -22.91 -8.75
C VAL A 393 -14.75 -23.65 -9.99
N LEU A 394 -13.55 -23.32 -10.48
CA LEU A 394 -12.95 -23.98 -11.63
C LEU A 394 -12.62 -25.47 -11.36
N VAL A 395 -12.18 -25.82 -10.14
CA VAL A 395 -11.94 -27.21 -9.75
C VAL A 395 -13.26 -28.00 -9.73
N VAL A 396 -14.31 -27.45 -9.13
CA VAL A 396 -15.64 -28.08 -9.12
C VAL A 396 -16.18 -28.22 -10.54
N LEU A 397 -16.06 -27.18 -11.36
CA LEU A 397 -16.48 -27.23 -12.76
C LEU A 397 -15.74 -28.32 -13.54
N THR A 398 -14.41 -28.41 -13.37
CA THR A 398 -13.59 -29.45 -13.99
C THR A 398 -14.07 -30.86 -13.62
N ALA A 399 -14.39 -31.08 -12.35
CA ALA A 399 -14.93 -32.33 -11.85
C ALA A 399 -16.29 -32.68 -12.51
N VAL A 400 -17.22 -31.72 -12.57
CA VAL A 400 -18.55 -31.90 -13.20
C VAL A 400 -18.43 -32.18 -14.69
N LEU A 401 -17.58 -31.45 -15.41
CA LEU A 401 -17.36 -31.64 -16.85
C LEU A 401 -16.79 -33.04 -17.15
N ARG A 402 -15.92 -33.54 -16.29
CA ARG A 402 -15.33 -34.85 -16.39
C ARG A 402 -16.38 -35.98 -16.29
N VAL A 403 -17.27 -35.88 -15.31
CA VAL A 403 -18.34 -36.88 -15.13
C VAL A 403 -19.32 -36.88 -16.29
N LYS A 404 -19.66 -35.70 -16.81
CA LYS A 404 -20.51 -35.59 -17.99
C LYS A 404 -19.83 -36.08 -19.30
N ARG A 405 -18.54 -36.51 -19.21
CA ARG A 405 -17.72 -36.93 -20.35
C ARG A 405 -17.70 -35.92 -21.51
N TRP A 406 -17.84 -34.64 -21.20
CA TRP A 406 -17.68 -33.60 -22.19
C TRP A 406 -16.21 -33.55 -22.61
N ARG A 407 -15.95 -33.88 -23.90
CA ARG A 407 -14.63 -33.85 -24.49
C ARG A 407 -14.22 -32.41 -24.79
N ILE A 408 -13.73 -31.69 -23.77
CA ILE A 408 -13.07 -30.41 -24.00
C ILE A 408 -11.61 -30.72 -24.33
N PRO A 409 -11.10 -30.36 -25.52
CA PRO A 409 -9.76 -30.74 -25.98
C PRO A 409 -8.63 -30.37 -25.02
N VAL A 410 -8.78 -29.29 -24.24
CA VAL A 410 -7.78 -28.81 -23.26
C VAL A 410 -7.80 -29.65 -22.00
N ILE A 411 -8.98 -30.03 -21.48
CA ILE A 411 -9.12 -30.79 -20.22
C ILE A 411 -8.75 -32.26 -20.46
N GLY A 412 -9.15 -32.83 -21.60
CA GLY A 412 -8.88 -34.24 -21.96
C GLY A 412 -7.48 -34.52 -22.54
N TYR A 413 -6.58 -33.53 -22.56
CA TYR A 413 -5.23 -33.71 -23.06
C TYR A 413 -4.40 -34.59 -22.10
N SER A 414 -3.84 -35.66 -22.64
CA SER A 414 -2.95 -36.59 -21.90
C SER A 414 -3.55 -37.25 -20.63
N GLY A 415 -4.88 -37.58 -20.66
CA GLY A 415 -5.53 -38.28 -19.54
C GLY A 415 -5.83 -37.34 -18.36
N ASP A 416 -6.34 -36.19 -18.65
CA ASP A 416 -6.76 -35.16 -17.66
C ASP A 416 -5.62 -34.56 -16.82
N LEU A 417 -4.39 -34.66 -17.30
CA LEU A 417 -3.21 -34.12 -16.62
C LEU A 417 -3.16 -32.58 -16.63
N MET A 418 -3.78 -31.93 -17.64
CA MET A 418 -3.65 -30.49 -17.83
C MET A 418 -4.18 -29.64 -16.67
N PRO A 419 -5.33 -29.87 -16.06
CA PRO A 419 -5.79 -29.11 -14.90
C PRO A 419 -4.80 -29.16 -13.73
N VAL A 420 -4.23 -30.34 -13.44
CA VAL A 420 -3.26 -30.53 -12.35
C VAL A 420 -1.96 -29.78 -12.62
N VAL A 421 -1.46 -29.86 -13.85
CA VAL A 421 -0.20 -29.24 -14.25
C VAL A 421 -0.32 -27.72 -14.35
N ALA A 422 -1.49 -27.22 -14.78
CA ALA A 422 -1.74 -25.79 -14.92
C ALA A 422 -2.10 -25.10 -13.60
N TYR A 423 -2.51 -25.82 -12.57
CA TYR A 423 -3.06 -25.25 -11.34
C TYR A 423 -2.14 -24.21 -10.69
N TRP A 424 -0.94 -24.63 -10.27
CA TRP A 424 0.00 -23.73 -9.59
C TRP A 424 0.50 -22.58 -10.47
N PRO A 425 0.94 -22.83 -11.73
CA PRO A 425 1.32 -21.73 -12.61
C PRO A 425 0.20 -20.73 -12.86
N ALA A 426 -1.05 -21.19 -13.00
CA ALA A 426 -2.19 -20.30 -13.21
C ALA A 426 -2.53 -19.51 -11.95
N LEU A 427 -2.54 -20.14 -10.77
CA LEU A 427 -2.81 -19.48 -9.50
C LEU A 427 -1.76 -18.38 -9.21
N ILE A 428 -0.48 -18.74 -9.20
CA ILE A 428 0.59 -17.77 -8.91
C ILE A 428 0.70 -16.72 -10.03
N GLY A 429 0.47 -17.13 -11.28
CA GLY A 429 0.45 -16.21 -12.42
C GLY A 429 -0.67 -15.17 -12.31
N SER A 430 -1.87 -15.55 -11.85
CA SER A 430 -2.96 -14.59 -11.61
C SER A 430 -2.64 -13.62 -10.49
N LEU A 431 -2.02 -14.08 -9.39
CA LEU A 431 -1.56 -13.21 -8.32
C LEU A 431 -0.51 -12.20 -8.83
N LEU A 432 0.48 -12.67 -9.61
CA LEU A 432 1.48 -11.78 -10.20
C LEU A 432 0.84 -10.74 -11.15
N VAL A 433 -0.11 -11.15 -11.98
CA VAL A 433 -0.80 -10.23 -12.91
C VAL A 433 -1.55 -9.16 -12.12
N VAL A 434 -2.30 -9.53 -11.09
CA VAL A 434 -2.99 -8.55 -10.23
C VAL A 434 -2.00 -7.63 -9.53
N THR A 435 -0.91 -8.15 -8.99
CA THR A 435 0.14 -7.33 -8.37
C THR A 435 0.69 -6.29 -9.35
N LEU A 436 0.98 -6.70 -10.58
CA LEU A 436 1.48 -5.78 -11.61
C LEU A 436 0.44 -4.73 -12.00
N LEU A 437 -0.83 -5.11 -12.11
CA LEU A 437 -1.92 -4.18 -12.47
C LEU A 437 -2.19 -3.16 -11.35
N VAL A 438 -2.12 -3.56 -10.09
CA VAL A 438 -2.41 -2.65 -8.96
C VAL A 438 -1.28 -1.65 -8.72
N PHE A 439 -0.01 -2.08 -8.85
CA PHE A 439 1.12 -1.23 -8.46
C PHE A 439 1.84 -0.52 -9.61
N PHE A 440 1.64 -0.94 -10.86
CA PHE A 440 2.42 -0.41 -11.98
C PHE A 440 1.56 0.09 -13.15
N TYR A 441 0.24 -0.11 -13.12
CA TYR A 441 -0.71 0.33 -14.16
C TYR A 441 -1.97 0.95 -13.58
#